data_5697233aa62899ce4a16c5f740826f17
#
_entry.id   5697233aa62899ce4a16c5f740826f17
#
_cell.length_a   1.000
_cell.length_b   1.000
_cell.length_c   1.000
_cell.angle_alpha   90.00
_cell.angle_beta   90.00
_cell.angle_gamma   90.00
#
_symmetry.space_group_name_H-M   'P 1'
#
loop_
_entity.id
_entity.type
_entity.pdbx_description
1 polymer ?
#
loop_
_entity_poly.entity_id
_entity_poly.type
_entity_poly.pdbx_seq_one_letter_code
_entity_poly.pdbx_strand_id
1 'polypeptide(L)'
;MHFDYNNVRRKKANFDSVLKSIKKVLNMWKWRGLTLIGRIQRVKSFAIPKIMSKASLIPVSSELIKEINKELYSFIWKGKDEVKHSALINNIEDGGLKMLDLESMISAQRVMCVKKYVENYESPWKYVLDFYLKKLGGKFLFQCNFDHRTLPLLFLSFTESVCKPGLR
;
A
#
# COMPACT_ATOMS: atom_id res chain seq x y z
N MET A 1 -15.64 6.65 -5.77
CA MET A 1 -15.30 6.24 -4.39
C MET A 1 -16.60 5.87 -3.68
N HIS A 2 -16.71 4.67 -3.15
CA HIS A 2 -17.95 4.19 -2.54
C HIS A 2 -17.99 4.61 -1.07
N PHE A 3 -18.97 5.43 -0.67
CA PHE A 3 -19.17 5.89 0.69
C PHE A 3 -20.32 5.09 1.33
N ASP A 4 -20.02 3.93 1.87
CA ASP A 4 -20.98 3.13 2.63
C ASP A 4 -20.67 3.24 4.12
N TYR A 5 -21.70 3.27 4.99
CA TYR A 5 -21.54 3.42 6.43
C TYR A 5 -20.84 2.19 7.06
N ASN A 6 -20.94 1.03 6.41
CA ASN A 6 -20.28 -0.19 6.86
C ASN A 6 -18.82 -0.25 6.36
N ASN A 7 -17.89 -0.01 7.28
CA ASN A 7 -16.44 0.12 6.98
C ASN A 7 -15.85 -1.12 6.26
N VAL A 8 -16.35 -2.31 6.57
CA VAL A 8 -15.89 -3.58 5.96
C VAL A 8 -16.39 -3.71 4.52
N ARG A 9 -17.67 -3.43 4.27
CA ARG A 9 -18.28 -3.46 2.92
C ARG A 9 -17.62 -2.41 2.02
N ARG A 10 -17.39 -1.21 2.53
CA ARG A 10 -16.72 -0.13 1.80
C ARG A 10 -15.30 -0.49 1.39
N LYS A 11 -14.52 -1.09 2.32
CA LYS A 11 -13.15 -1.56 2.02
C LYS A 11 -13.19 -2.59 0.89
N LYS A 12 -14.02 -3.61 1.01
CA LYS A 12 -14.17 -4.67 0.02
C LYS A 12 -14.57 -4.12 -1.35
N ALA A 13 -15.64 -3.35 -1.44
CA ALA A 13 -16.13 -2.78 -2.71
C ALA A 13 -15.10 -1.91 -3.44
N ASN A 14 -14.35 -1.08 -2.70
CA ASN A 14 -13.32 -0.24 -3.29
C ASN A 14 -12.15 -1.06 -3.85
N PHE A 15 -11.73 -2.11 -3.16
CA PHE A 15 -10.61 -2.95 -3.61
C PHE A 15 -11.01 -4.01 -4.63
N ASP A 16 -12.23 -4.51 -4.63
CA ASP A 16 -12.76 -5.39 -5.69
C ASP A 16 -12.68 -4.70 -7.07
N SER A 17 -13.01 -3.40 -7.11
CA SER A 17 -12.87 -2.61 -8.34
C SER A 17 -11.41 -2.48 -8.80
N VAL A 18 -10.47 -2.33 -7.85
CA VAL A 18 -9.03 -2.27 -8.13
C VAL A 18 -8.54 -3.63 -8.64
N LEU A 19 -8.88 -4.72 -7.96
CA LEU A 19 -8.51 -6.07 -8.37
C LEU A 19 -9.01 -6.40 -9.78
N LYS A 20 -10.28 -6.09 -10.08
CA LYS A 20 -10.84 -6.24 -11.43
C LYS A 20 -10.05 -5.43 -12.47
N SER A 21 -9.70 -4.17 -12.14
CA SER A 21 -8.91 -3.31 -13.02
C SER A 21 -7.49 -3.83 -13.24
N ILE A 22 -6.86 -4.37 -12.19
CA ILE A 22 -5.53 -4.99 -12.28
C ILE A 22 -5.58 -6.23 -13.16
N LYS A 23 -6.53 -7.15 -12.88
CA LYS A 23 -6.72 -8.36 -13.68
C LYS A 23 -6.94 -8.04 -15.16
N LYS A 24 -7.78 -7.04 -15.45
CA LYS A 24 -7.99 -6.57 -16.84
C LYS A 24 -6.70 -6.12 -17.51
N VAL A 25 -5.90 -5.30 -16.82
CA VAL A 25 -4.62 -4.81 -17.37
C VAL A 25 -3.62 -5.95 -17.55
N LEU A 26 -3.46 -6.82 -16.54
CA LEU A 26 -2.53 -7.94 -16.63
C LEU A 26 -2.92 -8.93 -17.73
N ASN A 27 -4.21 -9.22 -17.88
CA ASN A 27 -4.72 -10.08 -18.95
C ASN A 27 -4.44 -9.51 -20.34
N MET A 28 -4.56 -8.19 -20.53
CA MET A 28 -4.22 -7.56 -21.81
C MET A 28 -2.74 -7.75 -22.18
N TRP A 29 -1.86 -7.82 -21.19
CA TRP A 29 -0.43 -8.03 -21.40
C TRP A 29 -0.02 -9.51 -21.41
N LYS A 30 -0.85 -10.43 -20.93
CA LYS A 30 -0.55 -11.86 -20.80
C LYS A 30 -0.22 -12.53 -22.13
N TRP A 31 -0.93 -12.12 -23.18
CA TRP A 31 -0.79 -12.67 -24.53
C TRP A 31 0.38 -12.10 -25.32
N ARG A 32 1.04 -11.08 -24.80
CA ARG A 32 2.24 -10.51 -25.44
C ARG A 32 3.47 -11.28 -24.99
N GLY A 33 4.39 -11.56 -25.93
CA GLY A 33 5.62 -12.30 -25.69
C GLY A 33 6.64 -11.56 -24.81
N LEU A 34 6.20 -11.08 -23.63
CA LEU A 34 7.07 -10.34 -22.72
C LEU A 34 8.09 -11.25 -22.03
N THR A 35 9.32 -10.78 -21.93
CA THR A 35 10.35 -11.35 -21.06
C THR A 35 9.96 -11.20 -19.59
N LEU A 36 10.62 -11.92 -18.67
CA LEU A 36 10.42 -11.82 -17.24
C LEU A 36 10.56 -10.37 -16.73
N ILE A 37 11.65 -9.70 -17.13
CA ILE A 37 11.92 -8.29 -16.79
C ILE A 37 10.80 -7.39 -17.35
N GLY A 38 10.37 -7.62 -18.58
CA GLY A 38 9.29 -6.87 -19.20
C GLY A 38 7.97 -6.99 -18.43
N ARG A 39 7.64 -8.17 -17.88
CA ARG A 39 6.46 -8.38 -17.05
C ARG A 39 6.56 -7.64 -15.71
N ILE A 40 7.71 -7.72 -15.04
CA ILE A 40 7.95 -6.97 -13.81
C ILE A 40 7.80 -5.48 -14.06
N GLN A 41 8.34 -4.96 -15.16
CA GLN A 41 8.20 -3.55 -15.51
C GLN A 41 6.73 -3.16 -15.75
N ARG A 42 5.91 -4.03 -16.37
CA ARG A 42 4.47 -3.79 -16.54
C ARG A 42 3.71 -3.78 -15.21
N VAL A 43 4.05 -4.69 -14.30
CA VAL A 43 3.49 -4.68 -12.94
C VAL A 43 3.83 -3.36 -12.24
N LYS A 44 5.09 -2.92 -12.28
CA LYS A 44 5.53 -1.65 -11.67
C LYS A 44 4.83 -0.43 -12.26
N SER A 45 4.66 -0.38 -13.57
CA SER A 45 4.12 0.80 -14.26
C SER A 45 2.59 0.89 -14.24
N PHE A 46 1.87 -0.23 -14.21
CA PHE A 46 0.42 -0.22 -14.37
C PHE A 46 -0.36 -0.79 -13.19
N ALA A 47 0.10 -1.87 -12.57
CA ALA A 47 -0.63 -2.52 -11.49
C ALA A 47 -0.41 -1.79 -10.16
N ILE A 48 0.85 -1.56 -9.78
CA ILE A 48 1.20 -0.95 -8.50
C ILE A 48 0.62 0.45 -8.32
N PRO A 49 0.71 1.39 -9.28
CA PRO A 49 0.12 2.72 -9.11
C PRO A 49 -1.39 2.71 -8.85
N LYS A 50 -2.13 1.77 -9.44
CA LYS A 50 -3.57 1.60 -9.19
C LYS A 50 -3.88 1.18 -7.76
N ILE A 51 -3.02 0.33 -7.19
CA ILE A 51 -3.14 -0.11 -5.79
C ILE A 51 -2.80 1.07 -4.88
N MET A 52 -1.66 1.72 -5.13
CA MET A 52 -1.15 2.79 -4.30
C MET A 52 -2.10 3.98 -4.21
N SER A 53 -2.79 4.33 -5.30
CA SER A 53 -3.79 5.41 -5.31
C SER A 53 -4.96 5.18 -4.35
N LYS A 54 -5.34 3.93 -4.10
CA LYS A 54 -6.39 3.57 -3.13
C LYS A 54 -5.83 3.30 -1.73
N ALA A 55 -4.67 2.65 -1.65
CA ALA A 55 -4.01 2.30 -0.40
C ALA A 55 -3.55 3.53 0.40
N SER A 56 -3.33 4.67 -0.27
CA SER A 56 -3.03 5.94 0.40
C SER A 56 -4.19 6.48 1.22
N LEU A 57 -5.44 6.16 0.83
CA LEU A 57 -6.65 6.71 1.44
C LEU A 57 -7.40 5.69 2.32
N ILE A 58 -7.27 4.40 2.00
CA ILE A 58 -8.03 3.33 2.64
C ILE A 58 -7.06 2.29 3.19
N PRO A 59 -7.22 1.86 4.45
CA PRO A 59 -6.39 0.80 5.00
C PRO A 59 -6.60 -0.51 4.23
N VAL A 60 -5.49 -1.17 3.94
CA VAL A 60 -5.43 -2.43 3.21
C VAL A 60 -5.23 -3.57 4.21
N SER A 61 -6.04 -4.61 4.16
CA SER A 61 -5.85 -5.78 5.01
C SER A 61 -4.73 -6.68 4.46
N SER A 62 -4.11 -7.45 5.35
CA SER A 62 -3.04 -8.39 4.97
C SER A 62 -3.52 -9.47 4.00
N GLU A 63 -4.78 -9.92 4.15
CA GLU A 63 -5.40 -10.89 3.24
C GLU A 63 -5.50 -10.34 1.83
N LEU A 64 -5.90 -9.07 1.71
CA LEU A 64 -6.00 -8.39 0.42
C LEU A 64 -4.63 -8.19 -0.25
N ILE A 65 -3.61 -7.85 0.54
CA ILE A 65 -2.22 -7.76 0.04
C ILE A 65 -1.77 -9.13 -0.51
N LYS A 66 -2.06 -10.22 0.20
CA LYS A 66 -1.74 -11.58 -0.25
C LYS A 66 -2.47 -11.93 -1.55
N GLU A 67 -3.76 -11.58 -1.66
CA GLU A 67 -4.53 -11.81 -2.89
C GLU A 67 -3.97 -11.02 -4.07
N ILE A 68 -3.66 -9.74 -3.87
CA ILE A 68 -3.04 -8.90 -4.90
C ILE A 68 -1.68 -9.49 -5.33
N ASN A 69 -0.83 -9.82 -4.37
CA ASN A 69 0.49 -10.41 -4.65
C ASN A 69 0.36 -11.71 -5.46
N LYS A 70 -0.57 -12.59 -5.09
CA LYS A 70 -0.86 -13.82 -5.85
C LYS A 70 -1.15 -13.54 -7.32
N GLU A 71 -1.97 -12.54 -7.63
CA GLU A 71 -2.29 -12.15 -9.01
C GLU A 71 -1.07 -11.58 -9.74
N LEU A 72 -0.28 -10.73 -9.06
CA LEU A 72 0.92 -10.13 -9.66
C LEU A 72 1.98 -11.19 -9.98
N TYR A 73 2.26 -12.09 -9.04
CA TYR A 73 3.25 -13.16 -9.23
C TYR A 73 2.80 -14.20 -10.25
N SER A 74 1.51 -14.57 -10.26
CA SER A 74 0.95 -15.44 -11.30
C SER A 74 1.13 -14.86 -12.71
N PHE A 75 1.04 -13.54 -12.86
CA PHE A 75 1.32 -12.87 -14.13
C PHE A 75 2.83 -12.89 -14.47
N ILE A 76 3.70 -12.64 -13.49
CA ILE A 76 5.15 -12.61 -13.68
C ILE A 76 5.64 -13.99 -14.14
N TRP A 77 5.21 -15.07 -13.50
CA TRP A 77 5.66 -16.44 -13.74
C TRP A 77 4.85 -17.21 -14.80
N LYS A 78 3.81 -16.63 -15.37
CA LYS A 78 2.86 -17.31 -16.29
C LYS A 78 2.15 -18.53 -15.67
N GLY A 79 1.99 -18.56 -14.37
CA GLY A 79 1.29 -19.66 -13.69
C GLY A 79 1.92 -20.00 -12.34
N LYS A 80 2.79 -21.00 -12.26
CA LYS A 80 3.42 -21.42 -11.01
C LYS A 80 4.60 -20.52 -10.64
N ASP A 81 4.73 -20.19 -9.37
CA ASP A 81 5.89 -19.49 -8.84
C ASP A 81 7.14 -20.40 -8.92
N GLU A 82 8.16 -19.95 -9.62
CA GLU A 82 9.41 -20.70 -9.80
C GLU A 82 10.45 -20.36 -8.74
N VAL A 83 10.36 -19.15 -8.15
CA VAL A 83 11.33 -18.63 -7.18
C VAL A 83 10.61 -17.96 -6.02
N LYS A 84 11.20 -17.99 -4.83
CA LYS A 84 10.67 -17.28 -3.66
C LYS A 84 10.50 -15.79 -3.94
N HIS A 85 9.39 -15.20 -3.51
CA HIS A 85 9.09 -13.77 -3.71
C HIS A 85 10.19 -12.85 -3.15
N SER A 86 10.82 -13.22 -2.03
CA SER A 86 11.92 -12.47 -1.44
C SER A 86 13.12 -12.32 -2.37
N ALA A 87 13.44 -13.34 -3.16
CA ALA A 87 14.54 -13.28 -4.12
C ALA A 87 14.27 -12.28 -5.27
N LEU A 88 13.00 -12.14 -5.69
CA LEU A 88 12.63 -11.16 -6.72
C LEU A 88 12.76 -9.71 -6.25
N ILE A 89 12.57 -9.46 -4.96
CA ILE A 89 12.62 -8.13 -4.35
C ILE A 89 14.06 -7.61 -4.26
N ASN A 90 15.04 -8.51 -4.10
CA ASN A 90 16.45 -8.15 -3.99
C ASN A 90 16.94 -7.29 -5.16
N ASN A 91 18.06 -6.60 -4.95
CA ASN A 91 18.74 -5.85 -5.99
C ASN A 91 19.25 -6.77 -7.11
N ILE A 92 19.48 -6.20 -8.29
CA ILE A 92 20.02 -6.94 -9.45
C ILE A 92 21.42 -7.49 -9.12
N GLU A 93 22.22 -6.73 -8.38
CA GLU A 93 23.57 -7.11 -7.92
C GLU A 93 23.55 -8.35 -7.02
N ASP A 94 22.46 -8.55 -6.26
CA ASP A 94 22.22 -9.68 -5.38
C ASP A 94 21.42 -10.81 -6.08
N GLY A 95 21.35 -10.80 -7.40
CA GLY A 95 20.61 -11.78 -8.18
C GLY A 95 19.09 -11.59 -8.18
N GLY A 96 18.58 -10.49 -7.67
CA GLY A 96 17.16 -10.14 -7.66
C GLY A 96 16.73 -9.38 -8.91
N LEU A 97 15.46 -9.00 -8.97
CA LEU A 97 14.87 -8.27 -10.10
C LEU A 97 14.27 -6.92 -9.67
N LYS A 98 14.62 -6.45 -8.47
CA LYS A 98 14.10 -5.19 -7.89
C LYS A 98 12.56 -5.12 -7.91
N MET A 99 11.88 -6.25 -7.74
CA MET A 99 10.43 -6.24 -7.63
C MET A 99 10.04 -5.45 -6.36
N LEU A 100 8.98 -4.66 -6.48
CA LEU A 100 8.52 -3.83 -5.37
C LEU A 100 7.72 -4.67 -4.38
N ASP A 101 8.07 -4.58 -3.10
CA ASP A 101 7.25 -5.12 -2.02
C ASP A 101 6.09 -4.17 -1.72
N LEU A 102 4.87 -4.68 -1.93
CA LEU A 102 3.65 -3.87 -1.84
C LEU A 102 3.39 -3.37 -0.41
N GLU A 103 3.66 -4.21 0.60
CA GLU A 103 3.44 -3.85 2.00
C GLU A 103 4.39 -2.74 2.45
N SER A 104 5.67 -2.87 2.11
CA SER A 104 6.69 -1.86 2.39
C SER A 104 6.39 -0.54 1.68
N MET A 105 5.94 -0.58 0.43
CA MET A 105 5.55 0.63 -0.31
C MET A 105 4.37 1.36 0.32
N ILE A 106 3.33 0.63 0.71
CA ILE A 106 2.16 1.22 1.39
C ILE A 106 2.58 1.86 2.71
N SER A 107 3.42 1.17 3.49
CA SER A 107 3.96 1.68 4.75
C SER A 107 4.81 2.93 4.54
N ALA A 108 5.73 2.91 3.58
CA ALA A 108 6.57 4.04 3.23
C ALA A 108 5.74 5.28 2.81
N GLN A 109 4.69 5.08 2.01
CA GLN A 109 3.81 6.18 1.62
C GLN A 109 3.12 6.82 2.82
N ARG A 110 2.69 6.03 3.80
CA ARG A 110 2.06 6.53 5.03
C ARG A 110 3.06 7.28 5.92
N VAL A 111 4.26 6.74 6.08
CA VAL A 111 5.35 7.43 6.79
C VAL A 111 5.68 8.77 6.13
N MET A 112 5.72 8.82 4.79
CA MET A 112 5.92 10.08 4.06
C MET A 112 4.80 11.10 4.32
N CYS A 113 3.55 10.67 4.48
CA CYS A 113 2.46 11.58 4.85
C CYS A 113 2.69 12.18 6.24
N VAL A 114 3.10 11.36 7.22
CA VAL A 114 3.42 11.84 8.57
C VAL A 114 4.63 12.79 8.55
N LYS A 115 5.69 12.42 7.85
CA LYS A 115 6.86 13.28 7.66
C LYS A 115 6.46 14.66 7.14
N LYS A 116 5.70 14.71 6.04
CA LYS A 116 5.19 15.96 5.46
C LYS A 116 4.28 16.75 6.42
N TYR A 117 3.56 16.06 7.30
CA TYR A 117 2.76 16.72 8.32
C TYR A 117 3.63 17.39 9.40
N VAL A 118 4.68 16.71 9.83
CA VAL A 118 5.58 17.23 10.88
C VAL A 118 6.48 18.36 10.34
N GLU A 119 6.89 18.29 9.07
CA GLU A 119 7.70 19.32 8.42
C GLU A 119 6.96 20.69 8.40
N ASN A 120 7.73 21.76 8.64
CA ASN A 120 7.24 23.13 8.74
C ASN A 120 6.92 23.75 7.37
N TYR A 121 6.04 23.10 6.61
CA TYR A 121 5.58 23.70 5.37
C TYR A 121 4.05 23.85 5.42
N GLU A 122 3.53 24.99 5.02
CA GLU A 122 2.08 25.26 5.02
C GLU A 122 1.38 24.55 3.87
N SER A 123 0.31 23.86 4.20
CA SER A 123 -0.52 23.18 3.21
C SER A 123 -1.97 23.04 3.71
N PRO A 124 -2.98 23.29 2.85
CA PRO A 124 -4.39 23.26 3.26
C PRO A 124 -4.84 21.96 3.94
N TRP A 125 -4.32 20.81 3.50
CA TRP A 125 -4.66 19.51 4.09
C TRP A 125 -4.18 19.35 5.54
N LYS A 126 -3.14 20.08 5.97
CA LYS A 126 -2.65 20.06 7.35
C LYS A 126 -3.67 20.62 8.33
N TYR A 127 -4.40 21.67 7.95
CA TYR A 127 -5.46 22.24 8.80
C TYR A 127 -6.56 21.21 9.10
N VAL A 128 -6.94 20.41 8.10
CA VAL A 128 -7.92 19.34 8.29
C VAL A 128 -7.37 18.26 9.22
N LEU A 129 -6.12 17.86 9.02
CA LEU A 129 -5.49 16.85 9.87
C LEU A 129 -5.29 17.37 11.30
N ASP A 130 -4.86 18.62 11.47
CA ASP A 130 -4.72 19.28 12.77
C ASP A 130 -6.04 19.33 13.54
N PHE A 131 -7.15 19.63 12.86
CA PHE A 131 -8.47 19.65 13.49
C PHE A 131 -8.82 18.31 14.13
N TYR A 132 -8.52 17.20 13.46
CA TYR A 132 -8.75 15.87 13.99
C TYR A 132 -7.72 15.47 15.05
N LEU A 133 -6.45 15.77 14.85
CA LEU A 133 -5.37 15.40 15.77
C LEU A 133 -5.40 16.20 17.07
N LYS A 134 -5.84 17.46 17.05
CA LYS A 134 -5.97 18.27 18.29
C LYS A 134 -6.84 17.59 19.34
N LYS A 135 -7.86 16.85 18.93
CA LYS A 135 -8.73 16.08 19.83
C LYS A 135 -8.03 14.88 20.49
N LEU A 136 -6.89 14.47 19.96
CA LEU A 136 -6.16 13.27 20.35
C LEU A 136 -4.77 13.56 20.94
N GLY A 137 -4.43 14.85 21.14
CA GLY A 137 -3.12 15.26 21.67
C GLY A 137 -2.18 15.91 20.62
N GLY A 138 -2.66 16.14 19.40
CA GLY A 138 -1.92 16.87 18.38
C GLY A 138 -0.63 16.18 17.88
N LYS A 139 0.38 16.96 17.58
CA LYS A 139 1.70 16.49 17.10
C LYS A 139 2.44 15.61 18.12
N PHE A 140 2.11 15.75 19.40
CA PHE A 140 2.73 14.99 20.49
C PHE A 140 2.51 13.47 20.33
N LEU A 141 1.40 13.04 19.70
CA LEU A 141 1.14 11.63 19.40
C LEU A 141 2.24 10.93 18.59
N PHE A 142 2.95 11.67 17.75
CA PHE A 142 4.06 11.14 16.93
C PHE A 142 5.40 11.12 17.66
N GLN A 143 5.48 11.74 18.83
CA GLN A 143 6.70 11.85 19.64
C GLN A 143 6.66 10.96 20.88
N CYS A 144 5.48 10.51 21.30
CA CYS A 144 5.30 9.67 22.47
C CYS A 144 5.15 8.19 22.10
N ASN A 145 5.52 7.32 23.03
CA ASN A 145 5.31 5.87 22.92
C ASN A 145 3.87 5.50 23.33
N PHE A 146 2.90 6.01 22.55
CA PHE A 146 1.48 5.86 22.83
C PHE A 146 0.94 4.54 22.28
N ASP A 147 0.08 3.85 23.04
CA ASP A 147 -0.60 2.67 22.52
C ASP A 147 -1.70 3.09 21.52
N HIS A 148 -1.38 2.92 20.24
CA HIS A 148 -2.27 3.27 19.12
C HIS A 148 -3.61 2.53 19.14
N ARG A 149 -3.75 1.42 19.89
CA ARG A 149 -4.99 0.63 19.99
C ARG A 149 -6.13 1.37 20.69
N THR A 150 -5.79 2.40 21.46
CA THR A 150 -6.78 3.24 22.17
C THR A 150 -7.35 4.35 21.29
N LEU A 151 -6.83 4.53 20.07
CA LEU A 151 -7.30 5.57 19.14
C LEU A 151 -8.61 5.17 18.45
N PRO A 152 -9.48 6.15 18.11
CA PRO A 152 -10.67 5.89 17.32
C PRO A 152 -10.36 5.16 16.00
N LEU A 153 -11.22 4.25 15.58
CA LEU A 153 -11.08 3.38 14.41
C LEU A 153 -10.63 4.10 13.12
N LEU A 154 -10.93 5.38 12.97
CA LEU A 154 -10.53 6.19 11.83
C LEU A 154 -9.00 6.39 11.77
N PHE A 155 -8.34 6.44 12.93
CA PHE A 155 -6.90 6.66 13.06
C PHE A 155 -6.10 5.37 13.25
N LEU A 156 -6.72 4.32 13.80
CA LEU A 156 -6.08 3.02 14.03
C LEU A 156 -5.41 2.48 12.77
N SER A 157 -6.08 2.55 11.64
CA SER A 157 -5.56 2.04 10.37
C SER A 157 -4.39 2.85 9.81
N PHE A 158 -4.28 4.12 10.20
CA PHE A 158 -3.16 4.98 9.80
C PHE A 158 -1.97 4.77 10.73
N THR A 159 -2.21 4.74 12.04
CA THR A 159 -1.18 4.60 13.07
C THR A 159 -0.58 3.20 13.13
N GLU A 160 -1.37 2.13 12.94
CA GLU A 160 -0.85 0.74 12.86
C GLU A 160 0.22 0.58 11.80
N SER A 161 0.15 1.34 10.71
CA SER A 161 1.14 1.27 9.63
C SER A 161 2.37 2.14 9.88
N VAL A 162 2.25 3.16 10.72
CA VAL A 162 3.33 4.09 11.05
C VAL A 162 4.11 3.63 12.29
N CYS A 163 3.41 3.01 13.24
CA CYS A 163 3.98 2.60 14.52
C CYS A 163 4.38 1.11 14.58
N LYS A 164 4.48 0.39 13.47
CA LYS A 164 5.04 -0.97 13.50
C LYS A 164 6.46 -0.92 14.09
N PRO A 165 6.75 -1.68 15.15
CA PRO A 165 8.10 -1.76 15.71
C PRO A 165 9.01 -2.41 14.67
N GLY A 166 9.91 -1.64 14.10
CA GLY A 166 10.86 -2.08 13.06
C GLY A 166 11.37 -0.96 12.15
N LEU A 167 10.77 0.23 12.22
CA LEU A 167 11.26 1.45 11.56
C LEU A 167 11.98 2.36 12.56
N ARG A 168 12.99 1.82 13.24
CA ARG A 168 14.00 2.60 13.97
C ARG A 168 15.24 2.72 13.14
#